data_79b1d1015383fb7a4872a9a4b7f95be6
#
_entry.id   79b1d1015383fb7a4872a9a4b7f95be6
#
_cell.length_a   1.000
_cell.length_b   1.000
_cell.length_c   1.000
_cell.angle_alpha   90.00
_cell.angle_beta   90.00
_cell.angle_gamma   90.00
#
_symmetry.space_group_name_H-M   'P 1'
#
loop_
_entity.id
_entity.type
_entity.pdbx_description
1 polymer ?
#
loop_
_entity_poly.entity_id
_entity_poly.type
_entity_poly.pdbx_seq_one_letter_code
_entity_poly.pdbx_strand_id
1 'polypeptide(L)'
;RFNDRSKIDLSLYHGKDSWDVKDDFDQSKADGYQPNQSYDKDLTKSQLDWGNFNVALNWNYLFSPKLFSNITAVYSHNRSKLYSFDDDRYINPSGENATSVTHLEHGYTSTIYDAGYRLAFDYRPNPRHHFRFGSDYTMHLFRPQTAMQLDYTGYEGNASAQVDTIRMNSSNRHVAHEWTVYAEDEININRNWSMNVGFNMGLFHISNKNFLNIDPRFALKYQLSNEVSLKASFTQMTQYVHKVSNSYLSLPTDYWVPTTRNLKPMRSYQFAAGIYAQPNRHWLLSLEGYYKLSKHLLQYSSWVGIEPPAEHWDSQVMDGKGLFYGVEADATYRTNHLTLSGSYTLSWNKRKYDDFYQDWYYDKYDNRHKLNLSLRYAFNKKVSCFAVWNYHTGNHATVPTQLAALPSLPDQEGKYYRNWWNSASYVYAIPNNLTLPAYHRLDLGFDFRHVTKHGHERIWNLSIYNAYCHLNSMYVKVGYNGVTQQFEAKNKGFIPIIPSFSYTIKF
;
A
#
# COMPACT_ATOMS: atom_id res chain seq x y z
N ARG A 1 -12.34 28.26 -18.70
CA ARG A 1 -13.77 28.20 -18.99
C ARG A 1 -13.99 28.83 -20.36
N PHE A 2 -14.57 28.11 -21.35
CA PHE A 2 -14.82 28.65 -22.70
C PHE A 2 -16.15 29.40 -22.76
N ASN A 3 -17.15 28.89 -22.05
CA ASN A 3 -18.48 29.49 -21.90
C ASN A 3 -19.16 28.91 -20.65
N ASP A 4 -20.42 29.26 -20.39
CA ASP A 4 -21.17 28.80 -19.23
C ASP A 4 -21.49 27.29 -19.23
N ARG A 5 -21.33 26.62 -20.39
CA ARG A 5 -21.62 25.19 -20.56
C ARG A 5 -20.37 24.34 -20.70
N SER A 6 -19.19 24.94 -20.92
CA SER A 6 -17.97 24.20 -21.25
C SER A 6 -16.79 24.64 -20.38
N LYS A 7 -16.18 23.69 -19.68
CA LYS A 7 -15.00 23.91 -18.84
C LYS A 7 -13.98 22.81 -19.13
N ILE A 8 -12.72 23.21 -19.35
CA ILE A 8 -11.58 22.27 -19.45
C ILE A 8 -10.66 22.53 -18.26
N ASP A 9 -10.22 21.45 -17.64
CA ASP A 9 -9.25 21.44 -16.56
C ASP A 9 -8.09 20.51 -16.96
N LEU A 10 -6.86 20.97 -16.81
CA LEU A 10 -5.65 20.17 -16.95
C LEU A 10 -5.02 20.00 -15.57
N SER A 11 -4.77 18.76 -15.20
CA SER A 11 -4.06 18.39 -13.97
C SER A 11 -2.76 17.70 -14.31
N LEU A 12 -1.69 18.13 -13.67
CA LEU A 12 -0.36 17.54 -13.77
C LEU A 12 0.14 17.21 -12.37
N TYR A 13 0.67 16.02 -12.20
CA TYR A 13 1.34 15.62 -10.96
C TYR A 13 2.63 14.89 -11.28
N HIS A 14 3.70 15.25 -10.58
CA HIS A 14 4.97 14.53 -10.57
C HIS A 14 5.48 14.45 -9.13
N GLY A 15 5.84 13.26 -8.70
CA GLY A 15 6.46 13.01 -7.41
C GLY A 15 7.53 11.94 -7.55
N LYS A 16 8.69 12.16 -6.93
CA LYS A 16 9.76 11.18 -6.81
C LYS A 16 10.30 11.25 -5.39
N ASP A 17 10.44 10.08 -4.79
CA ASP A 17 11.07 9.88 -3.49
C ASP A 17 12.23 8.91 -3.65
N SER A 18 13.24 9.03 -2.79
CA SER A 18 14.38 8.14 -2.70
C SER A 18 14.72 7.89 -1.24
N TRP A 19 15.09 6.66 -0.96
CA TRP A 19 15.59 6.25 0.34
C TRP A 19 16.87 5.46 0.15
N ASP A 20 17.95 5.98 0.73
CA ASP A 20 19.28 5.40 0.65
C ASP A 20 19.72 4.94 2.05
N VAL A 21 20.20 3.71 2.15
CA VAL A 21 20.79 3.15 3.35
C VAL A 21 22.20 2.68 3.00
N LYS A 22 23.16 3.08 3.82
CA LYS A 22 24.55 2.61 3.75
C LYS A 22 24.93 2.07 5.11
N ASP A 23 25.44 0.86 5.14
CA ASP A 23 26.13 0.27 6.28
C ASP A 23 27.58 -0.01 5.87
N ASP A 24 28.53 0.38 6.70
CA ASP A 24 29.96 0.28 6.43
C ASP A 24 30.61 -0.28 7.71
N PHE A 25 30.80 -1.57 7.72
CA PHE A 25 31.41 -2.30 8.81
C PHE A 25 32.88 -2.58 8.49
N ASP A 26 33.77 -2.25 9.41
CA ASP A 26 35.21 -2.47 9.30
C ASP A 26 35.73 -2.97 10.65
N GLN A 27 35.92 -4.27 10.74
CA GLN A 27 36.35 -4.94 11.98
C GLN A 27 37.71 -4.45 12.46
N SER A 28 38.55 -3.93 11.55
CA SER A 28 39.90 -3.38 11.97
C SER A 28 39.79 -2.13 12.83
N LYS A 29 38.59 -1.50 12.87
CA LYS A 29 38.32 -0.31 13.71
C LYS A 29 37.63 -0.66 15.02
N ALA A 30 37.39 -1.94 15.30
CA ALA A 30 36.74 -2.39 16.52
C ALA A 30 37.77 -2.40 17.68
N ASP A 31 37.28 -2.13 18.89
CA ASP A 31 38.10 -2.20 20.09
C ASP A 31 38.66 -3.62 20.26
N GLY A 32 39.99 -3.72 20.44
CA GLY A 32 40.71 -4.99 20.64
C GLY A 32 41.24 -5.64 19.35
N TYR A 33 41.11 -5.01 18.18
CA TYR A 33 41.73 -5.50 16.95
C TYR A 33 43.29 -5.48 17.07
N GLN A 34 43.91 -6.56 16.60
CA GLN A 34 45.37 -6.67 16.54
C GLN A 34 45.86 -6.53 15.09
N PRO A 35 46.90 -5.74 14.79
CA PRO A 35 47.32 -5.37 13.42
C PRO A 35 47.63 -6.54 12.46
N ASN A 36 47.89 -7.73 12.98
CA ASN A 36 48.25 -8.93 12.19
C ASN A 36 47.12 -9.98 12.16
N GLN A 37 45.94 -9.66 12.66
CA GLN A 37 44.79 -10.55 12.59
C GLN A 37 44.03 -10.33 11.29
N SER A 38 43.46 -11.41 10.76
CA SER A 38 42.50 -11.30 9.65
C SER A 38 41.23 -10.60 10.14
N TYR A 39 40.58 -9.85 9.25
CA TYR A 39 39.40 -9.09 9.59
C TYR A 39 38.44 -8.99 8.42
N ASP A 40 37.17 -8.80 8.74
CA ASP A 40 36.09 -8.58 7.78
C ASP A 40 35.86 -7.08 7.58
N LYS A 41 35.59 -6.75 6.32
CA LYS A 41 35.16 -5.41 5.93
C LYS A 41 33.98 -5.53 4.96
N ASP A 42 32.81 -5.09 5.41
CA ASP A 42 31.56 -5.25 4.69
C ASP A 42 30.98 -3.87 4.36
N LEU A 43 30.56 -3.70 3.12
CA LEU A 43 29.89 -2.50 2.64
C LEU A 43 28.56 -2.86 2.01
N THR A 44 27.48 -2.60 2.71
CA THR A 44 26.13 -2.74 2.18
C THR A 44 25.55 -1.38 1.80
N LYS A 45 25.02 -1.27 0.60
CA LYS A 45 24.23 -0.12 0.13
C LYS A 45 22.89 -0.60 -0.38
N SER A 46 21.83 0.04 0.07
CA SER A 46 20.49 -0.21 -0.45
C SER A 46 19.84 1.11 -0.84
N GLN A 47 19.34 1.18 -2.05
CA GLN A 47 18.65 2.34 -2.59
C GLN A 47 17.26 1.94 -3.05
N LEU A 48 16.26 2.68 -2.60
CA LEU A 48 14.88 2.52 -2.99
C LEU A 48 14.36 3.83 -3.59
N ASP A 49 14.11 3.82 -4.89
CA ASP A 49 13.50 4.93 -5.62
C ASP A 49 12.07 4.59 -6.01
N TRP A 50 11.13 5.51 -5.81
CA TRP A 50 9.78 5.37 -6.33
C TRP A 50 9.23 6.70 -6.79
N GLY A 51 8.34 6.66 -7.75
CA GLY A 51 7.75 7.88 -8.26
C GLY A 51 6.55 7.66 -9.16
N ASN A 52 5.79 8.74 -9.28
CA ASN A 52 4.59 8.78 -10.10
C ASN A 52 4.60 10.02 -10.98
N PHE A 53 4.09 9.86 -12.18
CA PHE A 53 3.77 10.95 -13.09
C PHE A 53 2.35 10.76 -13.61
N ASN A 54 1.50 11.77 -13.49
CA ASN A 54 0.11 11.72 -13.94
C ASN A 54 -0.26 12.97 -14.70
N VAL A 55 -0.99 12.79 -15.80
CA VAL A 55 -1.61 13.86 -16.57
C VAL A 55 -3.09 13.53 -16.76
N ALA A 56 -3.97 14.46 -16.46
CA ALA A 56 -5.38 14.32 -16.72
C ALA A 56 -5.94 15.58 -17.38
N LEU A 57 -6.57 15.39 -18.54
CA LEU A 57 -7.33 16.42 -19.24
C LEU A 57 -8.81 16.12 -19.06
N ASN A 58 -9.52 17.00 -18.40
CA ASN A 58 -10.91 16.85 -18.07
C ASN A 58 -11.75 17.90 -18.81
N TRP A 59 -12.74 17.46 -19.56
CA TRP A 59 -13.72 18.31 -20.22
C TRP A 59 -15.12 18.08 -19.65
N ASN A 60 -15.63 19.10 -19.00
CA ASN A 60 -16.99 19.18 -18.48
C ASN A 60 -17.87 19.90 -19.49
N TYR A 61 -19.00 19.26 -19.87
CA TYR A 61 -19.94 19.86 -20.80
C TYR A 61 -21.39 19.68 -20.35
N LEU A 62 -22.11 20.79 -20.29
CA LEU A 62 -23.53 20.84 -19.97
C LEU A 62 -24.37 20.88 -21.26
N PHE A 63 -24.87 19.71 -21.72
CA PHE A 63 -25.71 19.63 -22.91
C PHE A 63 -27.06 20.33 -22.72
N SER A 64 -27.65 20.14 -21.54
CA SER A 64 -28.89 20.75 -21.11
C SER A 64 -28.96 20.85 -19.59
N PRO A 65 -29.91 21.56 -18.97
CA PRO A 65 -30.11 21.54 -17.53
C PRO A 65 -30.30 20.17 -16.91
N LYS A 66 -30.61 19.15 -17.73
CA LYS A 66 -30.86 17.77 -17.32
C LYS A 66 -29.73 16.79 -17.65
N LEU A 67 -28.80 17.16 -18.55
CA LEU A 67 -27.74 16.27 -19.03
C LEU A 67 -26.38 16.96 -18.95
N PHE A 68 -25.53 16.40 -18.12
CA PHE A 68 -24.16 16.82 -17.93
C PHE A 68 -23.20 15.69 -18.32
N SER A 69 -22.04 16.03 -18.88
CA SER A 69 -20.96 15.05 -19.11
C SER A 69 -19.64 15.51 -18.50
N ASN A 70 -18.87 14.50 -18.10
CA ASN A 70 -17.48 14.61 -17.72
C ASN A 70 -16.68 13.65 -18.58
N ILE A 71 -15.77 14.17 -19.39
CA ILE A 71 -14.92 13.41 -20.29
C ILE A 71 -13.48 13.63 -19.85
N THR A 72 -12.79 12.55 -19.47
CA THR A 72 -11.42 12.64 -19.00
C THR A 72 -10.51 11.78 -19.87
N ALA A 73 -9.40 12.33 -20.36
CA ALA A 73 -8.27 11.58 -20.87
C ALA A 73 -7.19 11.55 -19.80
N VAL A 74 -6.61 10.37 -19.56
CA VAL A 74 -5.63 10.17 -18.50
C VAL A 74 -4.40 9.42 -19.03
N TYR A 75 -3.25 9.85 -18.55
CA TYR A 75 -2.00 9.10 -18.66
C TYR A 75 -1.35 9.07 -17.30
N SER A 76 -0.89 7.89 -16.87
CA SER A 76 -0.12 7.72 -15.65
C SER A 76 1.09 6.81 -15.85
N HIS A 77 2.12 7.05 -15.06
CA HIS A 77 3.32 6.24 -14.99
C HIS A 77 3.73 6.11 -13.53
N ASN A 78 3.84 4.86 -13.07
CA ASN A 78 4.39 4.52 -11.78
C ASN A 78 5.67 3.72 -11.98
N ARG A 79 6.71 4.04 -11.19
CA ARG A 79 7.97 3.30 -11.17
C ARG A 79 8.44 3.11 -9.75
N SER A 80 8.88 1.89 -9.46
CA SER A 80 9.60 1.53 -8.24
C SER A 80 10.90 0.83 -8.63
N LYS A 81 12.02 1.21 -8.03
CA LYS A 81 13.35 0.61 -8.24
C LYS A 81 13.96 0.33 -6.89
N LEU A 82 14.32 -0.92 -6.65
CA LEU A 82 15.19 -1.34 -5.55
C LEU A 82 16.56 -1.70 -6.13
N TYR A 83 17.59 -1.28 -5.45
CA TYR A 83 18.98 -1.63 -5.72
C TYR A 83 19.66 -1.96 -4.42
N SER A 84 20.34 -3.09 -4.33
CA SER A 84 21.18 -3.50 -3.23
C SER A 84 22.56 -3.86 -3.76
N PHE A 85 23.56 -3.48 -3.01
CA PHE A 85 24.96 -3.71 -3.30
C PHE A 85 25.63 -4.14 -2.01
N ASP A 86 26.26 -5.30 -2.04
CA ASP A 86 27.00 -5.86 -0.94
C ASP A 86 28.43 -6.18 -1.43
N ASP A 87 29.43 -5.67 -0.71
CA ASP A 87 30.86 -5.89 -0.98
C ASP A 87 31.50 -6.36 0.32
N ASP A 88 31.66 -7.67 0.44
CA ASP A 88 32.23 -8.33 1.60
C ASP A 88 33.68 -8.72 1.33
N ARG A 89 34.58 -8.30 2.21
CA ARG A 89 36.00 -8.51 2.07
C ARG A 89 36.57 -9.17 3.31
N TYR A 90 37.18 -10.33 3.16
CA TYR A 90 37.97 -10.95 4.19
C TYR A 90 39.45 -10.64 3.93
N ILE A 91 40.07 -9.87 4.79
CA ILE A 91 41.44 -9.39 4.62
C ILE A 91 42.39 -10.19 5.57
N ASN A 92 43.37 -10.85 4.95
CA ASN A 92 44.42 -11.56 5.70
C ASN A 92 45.79 -10.88 5.48
N PRO A 93 46.28 -10.07 6.47
CA PRO A 93 47.50 -9.31 6.31
C PRO A 93 48.79 -10.13 6.11
N SER A 94 48.79 -11.44 6.41
CA SER A 94 49.95 -12.29 6.43
C SER A 94 50.05 -13.30 5.29
N GLY A 95 49.13 -13.31 4.30
CA GLY A 95 49.08 -14.33 3.26
C GLY A 95 49.35 -13.83 1.84
N GLU A 96 49.88 -14.71 0.98
CA GLU A 96 50.05 -14.43 -0.47
C GLU A 96 48.73 -14.19 -1.24
N ASN A 97 47.61 -14.67 -0.70
CA ASN A 97 46.23 -14.39 -1.18
C ASN A 97 45.49 -13.60 -0.09
N ALA A 98 45.91 -12.37 0.10
CA ALA A 98 45.58 -11.63 1.32
C ALA A 98 44.09 -11.23 1.41
N THR A 99 43.34 -11.14 0.34
CA THR A 99 41.99 -10.60 0.40
C THR A 99 41.04 -11.42 -0.47
N SER A 100 40.05 -12.05 0.11
CA SER A 100 38.91 -12.57 -0.65
C SER A 100 37.84 -11.49 -0.73
N VAL A 101 37.23 -11.37 -1.89
CA VAL A 101 36.17 -10.39 -2.18
C VAL A 101 34.96 -11.13 -2.69
N THR A 102 33.83 -10.88 -2.06
CA THR A 102 32.51 -11.26 -2.56
C THR A 102 31.73 -10.00 -2.87
N HIS A 103 31.34 -9.83 -4.10
CA HIS A 103 30.60 -8.68 -4.56
C HIS A 103 29.24 -9.16 -5.09
N LEU A 104 28.18 -8.62 -4.51
CA LEU A 104 26.82 -8.97 -4.83
C LEU A 104 26.04 -7.72 -5.18
N GLU A 105 25.49 -7.67 -6.38
CA GLU A 105 24.69 -6.55 -6.85
C GLU A 105 23.33 -7.03 -7.30
N HIS A 106 22.29 -6.59 -6.61
CA HIS A 106 20.92 -6.95 -6.91
C HIS A 106 20.10 -5.70 -7.23
N GLY A 107 19.30 -5.78 -8.26
CA GLY A 107 18.39 -4.71 -8.60
C GLY A 107 17.11 -5.21 -9.24
N TYR A 108 16.00 -4.59 -8.92
CA TYR A 108 14.81 -4.75 -9.71
C TYR A 108 14.09 -3.43 -9.95
N THR A 109 13.40 -3.36 -11.06
CA THR A 109 12.55 -2.22 -11.42
C THR A 109 11.18 -2.74 -11.80
N SER A 110 10.15 -2.21 -11.17
CA SER A 110 8.75 -2.42 -11.53
C SER A 110 8.16 -1.14 -12.10
N THR A 111 7.48 -1.25 -13.23
CA THR A 111 6.80 -0.10 -13.85
C THR A 111 5.43 -0.48 -14.36
N ILE A 112 4.50 0.48 -14.26
CA ILE A 112 3.20 0.44 -14.92
C ILE A 112 2.96 1.76 -15.63
N TYR A 113 2.50 1.68 -16.87
CA TYR A 113 2.02 2.81 -17.66
C TYR A 113 0.55 2.58 -17.99
N ASP A 114 -0.26 3.58 -17.73
CA ASP A 114 -1.68 3.55 -18.05
C ASP A 114 -2.01 4.72 -18.97
N ALA A 115 -2.80 4.44 -19.99
CA ALA A 115 -3.35 5.46 -20.88
C ALA A 115 -4.80 5.12 -21.19
N GLY A 116 -5.69 6.09 -21.05
CA GLY A 116 -7.09 5.79 -21.25
C GLY A 116 -8.00 6.99 -21.23
N TYR A 117 -9.29 6.70 -21.29
CA TYR A 117 -10.34 7.71 -21.17
C TYR A 117 -11.47 7.23 -20.24
N ARG A 118 -12.18 8.20 -19.71
CA ARG A 118 -13.43 8.03 -18.96
C ARG A 118 -14.50 8.92 -19.54
N LEU A 119 -15.64 8.34 -19.88
CA LEU A 119 -16.85 9.03 -20.29
C LEU A 119 -17.90 8.84 -19.20
N ALA A 120 -18.33 9.91 -18.57
CA ALA A 120 -19.34 9.88 -17.53
C ALA A 120 -20.48 10.86 -17.87
N PHE A 121 -21.69 10.39 -17.78
CA PHE A 121 -22.92 11.15 -18.02
C PHE A 121 -23.80 11.13 -16.78
N ASP A 122 -24.35 12.28 -16.45
CA ASP A 122 -25.29 12.51 -15.37
C ASP A 122 -26.59 13.04 -16.01
N TYR A 123 -27.69 12.27 -15.92
CA TYR A 123 -28.95 12.60 -16.55
C TYR A 123 -30.11 12.60 -15.56
N ARG A 124 -30.76 13.74 -15.41
CA ARG A 124 -31.89 13.96 -14.49
C ARG A 124 -33.17 14.32 -15.30
N PRO A 125 -33.86 13.34 -15.86
CA PRO A 125 -35.09 13.62 -16.66
C PRO A 125 -36.19 14.26 -15.82
N ASN A 126 -36.30 13.85 -14.55
CA ASN A 126 -37.30 14.30 -13.60
C ASN A 126 -36.80 14.14 -12.15
N PRO A 127 -37.50 14.62 -11.09
CA PRO A 127 -37.07 14.54 -9.71
C PRO A 127 -37.03 13.11 -9.13
N ARG A 128 -37.65 12.11 -9.80
CA ARG A 128 -37.65 10.73 -9.31
C ARG A 128 -36.43 9.93 -9.76
N HIS A 129 -35.88 10.22 -10.93
CA HIS A 129 -34.83 9.44 -11.57
C HIS A 129 -33.58 10.26 -11.79
N HIS A 130 -32.46 9.70 -11.37
CA HIS A 130 -31.14 10.25 -11.60
C HIS A 130 -30.22 9.16 -12.16
N PHE A 131 -30.10 9.13 -13.48
CA PHE A 131 -29.26 8.18 -14.20
C PHE A 131 -27.82 8.66 -14.23
N ARG A 132 -26.91 7.75 -13.90
CA ARG A 132 -25.47 7.88 -14.15
C ARG A 132 -25.03 6.71 -15.00
N PHE A 133 -24.37 6.99 -16.11
CA PHE A 133 -23.88 5.96 -17.01
C PHE A 133 -22.61 6.43 -17.70
N GLY A 134 -21.82 5.47 -18.17
CA GLY A 134 -20.57 5.80 -18.80
C GLY A 134 -19.77 4.61 -19.25
N SER A 135 -18.58 4.92 -19.75
CA SER A 135 -17.62 3.92 -20.20
C SER A 135 -16.21 4.38 -19.87
N ASP A 136 -15.41 3.48 -19.37
CA ASP A 136 -14.00 3.68 -19.13
C ASP A 136 -13.20 2.72 -20.01
N TYR A 137 -12.06 3.17 -20.50
CA TYR A 137 -11.05 2.36 -21.16
C TYR A 137 -9.69 2.70 -20.63
N THR A 138 -8.90 1.68 -20.31
CA THR A 138 -7.50 1.84 -19.95
C THR A 138 -6.65 0.77 -20.64
N MET A 139 -5.63 1.22 -21.34
CA MET A 139 -4.53 0.38 -21.78
C MET A 139 -3.45 0.39 -20.70
N HIS A 140 -3.10 -0.78 -20.22
CA HIS A 140 -2.04 -0.99 -19.25
C HIS A 140 -0.81 -1.57 -19.93
N LEU A 141 0.35 -1.04 -19.61
CA LEU A 141 1.65 -1.62 -19.96
C LEU A 141 2.38 -1.95 -18.66
N PHE A 142 2.37 -3.22 -18.29
CA PHE A 142 3.07 -3.73 -17.12
C PHE A 142 4.48 -4.18 -17.48
N ARG A 143 5.43 -3.79 -16.66
CA ARG A 143 6.74 -4.40 -16.53
C ARG A 143 6.91 -4.75 -15.06
N PRO A 144 6.31 -5.84 -14.58
CA PRO A 144 6.23 -6.16 -13.15
C PRO A 144 7.60 -6.23 -12.53
N GLN A 145 8.57 -6.65 -13.33
CA GLN A 145 9.91 -6.87 -12.86
C GLN A 145 10.93 -6.90 -13.99
N THR A 146 11.93 -6.04 -13.86
CA THR A 146 13.21 -6.18 -14.56
C THR A 146 14.27 -6.38 -13.49
N ALA A 147 14.79 -7.59 -13.35
CA ALA A 147 15.81 -7.93 -12.37
C ALA A 147 17.20 -7.86 -12.98
N MET A 148 18.16 -7.42 -12.18
CA MET A 148 19.59 -7.52 -12.47
C MET A 148 20.25 -8.16 -11.26
N GLN A 149 21.09 -9.14 -11.49
CA GLN A 149 21.93 -9.77 -10.48
C GLN A 149 23.34 -9.89 -11.02
N LEU A 150 24.31 -9.49 -10.23
CA LEU A 150 25.72 -9.64 -10.50
C LEU A 150 26.39 -10.21 -9.25
N ASP A 151 26.91 -11.41 -9.38
CA ASP A 151 27.67 -12.08 -8.31
C ASP A 151 29.13 -12.19 -8.75
N TYR A 152 30.02 -11.75 -7.90
CA TYR A 152 31.46 -11.87 -8.10
C TYR A 152 32.11 -12.39 -6.81
N THR A 153 32.90 -13.46 -6.92
CA THR A 153 33.74 -13.92 -5.82
C THR A 153 35.14 -14.15 -6.34
N GLY A 154 36.13 -13.59 -5.67
CA GLY A 154 37.53 -13.70 -6.10
C GLY A 154 38.52 -13.24 -5.04
N TYR A 155 39.79 -13.22 -5.41
CA TYR A 155 40.88 -12.74 -4.56
C TYR A 155 41.53 -11.51 -5.21
N GLU A 156 41.73 -10.45 -4.44
CA GLU A 156 42.47 -9.28 -4.91
C GLU A 156 43.95 -9.65 -5.13
N GLY A 157 44.48 -9.33 -6.32
CA GLY A 157 45.84 -9.59 -6.72
C GLY A 157 46.06 -10.91 -7.45
N ASN A 158 45.08 -11.74 -7.67
CA ASN A 158 45.19 -12.98 -8.43
C ASN A 158 44.46 -12.92 -9.78
N ALA A 159 45.19 -13.14 -10.90
CA ALA A 159 44.62 -13.16 -12.24
C ALA A 159 43.67 -14.33 -12.52
N SER A 160 43.52 -15.25 -11.58
CA SER A 160 42.66 -16.45 -11.67
C SER A 160 41.31 -16.29 -10.96
N ALA A 161 40.88 -15.07 -10.67
CA ALA A 161 39.57 -14.82 -10.07
C ALA A 161 38.47 -15.36 -11.02
N GLN A 162 37.71 -16.30 -10.53
CA GLN A 162 36.55 -16.85 -11.24
C GLN A 162 35.40 -15.85 -11.09
N VAL A 163 35.06 -15.20 -12.17
CA VAL A 163 33.91 -14.27 -12.21
C VAL A 163 32.70 -15.06 -12.66
N ASP A 164 31.85 -15.46 -11.74
CA ASP A 164 30.52 -15.94 -12.05
C ASP A 164 29.56 -14.75 -12.18
N THR A 165 29.35 -14.31 -13.40
CA THR A 165 28.40 -13.22 -13.69
C THR A 165 27.07 -13.83 -14.10
N ILE A 166 26.14 -13.95 -13.18
CA ILE A 166 24.75 -14.30 -13.50
C ILE A 166 24.03 -12.99 -13.85
N ARG A 167 23.83 -12.74 -15.12
CA ARG A 167 22.96 -11.65 -15.58
C ARG A 167 21.57 -12.20 -15.82
N MET A 168 20.67 -11.99 -14.90
CA MET A 168 19.23 -12.19 -15.15
C MET A 168 18.63 -10.89 -15.68
N ASN A 169 18.37 -10.87 -16.97
CA ASN A 169 17.65 -9.77 -17.63
C ASN A 169 16.29 -10.29 -18.06
N SER A 170 15.32 -10.35 -17.17
CA SER A 170 13.96 -10.68 -17.53
C SER A 170 13.17 -9.41 -17.76
N SER A 171 12.73 -9.16 -18.96
CA SER A 171 11.81 -8.09 -19.29
C SER A 171 10.44 -8.67 -19.63
N ASN A 172 9.71 -9.16 -18.64
CA ASN A 172 8.33 -9.57 -18.82
C ASN A 172 7.46 -8.32 -19.04
N ARG A 173 7.09 -8.11 -20.29
CA ARG A 173 6.20 -7.04 -20.69
C ARG A 173 4.82 -7.61 -20.96
N HIS A 174 3.80 -7.08 -20.26
CA HIS A 174 2.40 -7.42 -20.48
C HIS A 174 1.63 -6.18 -20.91
N VAL A 175 0.93 -6.29 -22.03
CA VAL A 175 -0.04 -5.26 -22.45
C VAL A 175 -1.42 -5.81 -22.15
N ALA A 176 -2.22 -5.01 -21.45
CA ALA A 176 -3.60 -5.35 -21.17
C ALA A 176 -4.54 -4.20 -21.56
N HIS A 177 -5.76 -4.56 -21.89
CA HIS A 177 -6.83 -3.64 -22.24
C HIS A 177 -8.01 -3.88 -21.33
N GLU A 178 -8.41 -2.85 -20.62
CA GLU A 178 -9.58 -2.88 -19.74
C GLU A 178 -10.66 -1.94 -20.26
N TRP A 179 -11.84 -2.47 -20.56
CA TRP A 179 -13.04 -1.71 -20.87
C TRP A 179 -14.09 -1.95 -19.81
N THR A 180 -14.72 -0.88 -19.38
CA THR A 180 -15.90 -0.95 -18.51
C THR A 180 -17.02 -0.10 -19.06
N VAL A 181 -18.24 -0.61 -18.89
CA VAL A 181 -19.47 0.12 -19.12
C VAL A 181 -20.32 0.01 -17.87
N TYR A 182 -20.85 1.10 -17.40
CA TYR A 182 -21.70 1.11 -16.22
C TYR A 182 -22.98 1.93 -16.45
N ALA A 183 -24.01 1.52 -15.74
CA ALA A 183 -25.25 2.30 -15.63
C ALA A 183 -25.84 2.11 -14.24
N GLU A 184 -26.37 3.18 -13.69
CA GLU A 184 -27.11 3.17 -12.42
C GLU A 184 -28.24 4.19 -12.45
N ASP A 185 -29.31 3.89 -11.73
CA ASP A 185 -30.44 4.80 -11.50
C ASP A 185 -30.65 4.98 -9.99
N GLU A 186 -30.57 6.21 -9.54
CA GLU A 186 -31.00 6.60 -8.20
C GLU A 186 -32.48 7.02 -8.28
N ILE A 187 -33.33 6.20 -7.65
CA ILE A 187 -34.79 6.30 -7.76
C ILE A 187 -35.37 6.81 -6.44
N ASN A 188 -36.01 7.96 -6.47
CA ASN A 188 -36.81 8.45 -5.37
C ASN A 188 -38.25 7.88 -5.50
N ILE A 189 -38.51 6.75 -4.79
CA ILE A 189 -39.79 6.04 -4.87
C ILE A 189 -40.91 6.91 -4.25
N ASN A 190 -40.64 7.45 -3.06
CA ASN A 190 -41.50 8.39 -2.34
C ASN A 190 -40.67 9.21 -1.34
N ARG A 191 -41.33 9.96 -0.45
CA ARG A 191 -40.65 10.80 0.55
C ARG A 191 -39.72 10.06 1.51
N ASN A 192 -40.03 8.76 1.77
CA ASN A 192 -39.32 7.96 2.76
C ASN A 192 -38.37 6.95 2.13
N TRP A 193 -38.64 6.49 0.91
CA TRP A 193 -37.86 5.45 0.26
C TRP A 193 -37.13 5.98 -0.97
N SER A 194 -35.83 5.73 -1.01
CA SER A 194 -35.02 5.86 -2.23
C SER A 194 -34.11 4.63 -2.38
N MET A 195 -33.81 4.28 -3.62
CA MET A 195 -32.94 3.18 -3.94
C MET A 195 -31.98 3.57 -5.06
N ASN A 196 -30.83 2.92 -5.11
CA ASN A 196 -29.90 2.97 -6.23
C ASN A 196 -29.73 1.55 -6.75
N VAL A 197 -29.91 1.36 -8.03
CA VAL A 197 -29.72 0.08 -8.73
C VAL A 197 -28.79 0.32 -9.90
N GLY A 198 -27.75 -0.48 -10.00
CA GLY A 198 -26.80 -0.33 -11.09
C GLY A 198 -25.99 -1.59 -11.34
N PHE A 199 -25.25 -1.55 -12.40
CA PHE A 199 -24.28 -2.59 -12.74
C PHE A 199 -23.03 -1.96 -13.37
N ASN A 200 -21.93 -2.70 -13.27
CA ASN A 200 -20.70 -2.46 -14.01
C ASN A 200 -20.38 -3.73 -14.81
N MET A 201 -20.17 -3.60 -16.10
CA MET A 201 -19.73 -4.70 -16.97
C MET A 201 -18.31 -4.39 -17.44
N GLY A 202 -17.37 -5.27 -17.13
CA GLY A 202 -15.96 -5.13 -17.48
C GLY A 202 -15.50 -6.23 -18.42
N LEU A 203 -14.63 -5.86 -19.36
CA LEU A 203 -13.87 -6.74 -20.23
C LEU A 203 -12.39 -6.44 -20.07
N PHE A 204 -11.64 -7.43 -19.62
CA PHE A 204 -10.19 -7.33 -19.53
C PHE A 204 -9.53 -8.32 -20.49
N HIS A 205 -8.69 -7.82 -21.38
CA HIS A 205 -7.97 -8.60 -22.38
C HIS A 205 -6.47 -8.54 -22.11
N ILE A 206 -5.83 -9.70 -21.99
CA ILE A 206 -4.37 -9.83 -21.81
C ILE A 206 -3.87 -11.14 -22.44
N SER A 207 -2.79 -11.09 -23.22
CA SER A 207 -2.10 -12.30 -23.73
C SER A 207 -3.04 -13.37 -24.30
N ASN A 208 -3.97 -13.00 -25.19
CA ASN A 208 -4.99 -13.86 -25.81
C ASN A 208 -6.01 -14.48 -24.83
N LYS A 209 -6.16 -13.89 -23.62
CA LYS A 209 -7.19 -14.27 -22.65
C LYS A 209 -8.14 -13.10 -22.41
N ASN A 210 -9.43 -13.40 -22.40
CA ASN A 210 -10.50 -12.47 -22.07
C ASN A 210 -11.12 -12.85 -20.73
N PHE A 211 -11.37 -11.84 -19.89
CA PHE A 211 -12.13 -11.96 -18.65
C PHE A 211 -13.29 -11.00 -18.72
N LEU A 212 -14.50 -11.54 -18.65
CA LEU A 212 -15.74 -10.77 -18.61
C LEU A 212 -16.33 -10.84 -17.20
N ASN A 213 -16.80 -9.72 -16.68
CA ASN A 213 -17.55 -9.66 -15.44
C ASN A 213 -18.78 -8.78 -15.56
N ILE A 214 -19.75 -9.06 -14.70
CA ILE A 214 -20.91 -8.20 -14.46
C ILE A 214 -20.99 -8.04 -12.94
N ASP A 215 -20.89 -6.80 -12.48
CA ASP A 215 -20.82 -6.44 -11.07
C ASP A 215 -22.09 -5.64 -10.70
N PRO A 216 -23.14 -6.28 -10.18
CA PRO A 216 -24.33 -5.61 -9.73
C PRO A 216 -24.08 -4.83 -8.44
N ARG A 217 -24.81 -3.73 -8.31
CA ARG A 217 -24.87 -2.92 -7.07
C ARG A 217 -26.32 -2.52 -6.78
N PHE A 218 -26.62 -2.57 -5.51
CA PHE A 218 -27.93 -2.19 -5.00
C PHE A 218 -27.76 -1.45 -3.68
N ALA A 219 -28.49 -0.35 -3.51
CA ALA A 219 -28.58 0.33 -2.21
C ALA A 219 -30.01 0.81 -1.98
N LEU A 220 -30.45 0.68 -0.75
CA LEU A 220 -31.77 1.08 -0.27
C LEU A 220 -31.62 2.06 0.89
N LYS A 221 -32.35 3.15 0.86
CA LYS A 221 -32.47 4.12 1.94
C LYS A 221 -33.92 4.22 2.38
N TYR A 222 -34.13 4.17 3.69
CA TYR A 222 -35.41 4.46 4.32
C TYR A 222 -35.26 5.66 5.27
N GLN A 223 -36.02 6.71 5.04
CA GLN A 223 -36.09 7.89 5.91
C GLN A 223 -37.08 7.62 7.03
N LEU A 224 -36.58 7.29 8.23
CA LEU A 224 -37.39 6.92 9.39
C LEU A 224 -38.11 8.15 9.98
N SER A 225 -37.34 9.27 10.11
CA SER A 225 -37.82 10.57 10.52
C SER A 225 -37.08 11.68 9.75
N ASN A 226 -37.35 12.94 10.03
CA ASN A 226 -36.59 14.04 9.42
C ASN A 226 -35.10 14.00 9.78
N GLU A 227 -34.77 13.41 10.93
CA GLU A 227 -33.42 13.37 11.49
C GLU A 227 -32.73 12.03 11.29
N VAL A 228 -33.45 10.93 11.01
CA VAL A 228 -32.90 9.58 11.01
C VAL A 228 -33.20 8.85 9.72
N SER A 229 -32.16 8.25 9.13
CA SER A 229 -32.30 7.35 7.98
C SER A 229 -31.56 6.04 8.19
N LEU A 230 -32.12 4.98 7.62
CA LEU A 230 -31.51 3.65 7.52
C LEU A 230 -31.04 3.43 6.09
N LYS A 231 -29.90 2.78 5.95
CA LYS A 231 -29.38 2.39 4.62
C LYS A 231 -28.91 0.95 4.67
N ALA A 232 -29.09 0.25 3.54
CA ALA A 232 -28.51 -1.06 3.31
C ALA A 232 -28.00 -1.14 1.88
N SER A 233 -26.90 -1.86 1.67
CA SER A 233 -26.32 -1.99 0.33
C SER A 233 -25.70 -3.36 0.10
N PHE A 234 -25.68 -3.74 -1.16
CA PHE A 234 -24.93 -4.87 -1.68
C PHE A 234 -24.12 -4.41 -2.89
N THR A 235 -22.85 -4.82 -2.96
CA THR A 235 -21.99 -4.51 -4.09
C THR A 235 -21.11 -5.71 -4.40
N GLN A 236 -21.08 -6.11 -5.68
CA GLN A 236 -20.05 -6.98 -6.22
C GLN A 236 -19.00 -6.10 -6.93
N MET A 237 -17.74 -6.50 -6.83
CA MET A 237 -16.62 -5.80 -7.45
C MET A 237 -15.62 -6.81 -8.01
N THR A 238 -15.09 -6.52 -9.19
CA THR A 238 -14.03 -7.29 -9.84
C THR A 238 -12.81 -6.39 -10.06
N GLN A 239 -11.62 -6.92 -9.83
CA GLN A 239 -10.36 -6.19 -10.00
C GLN A 239 -9.37 -7.04 -10.78
N TYR A 240 -8.74 -6.44 -11.81
CA TYR A 240 -7.82 -7.12 -12.71
C TYR A 240 -6.34 -6.79 -12.45
N VAL A 241 -6.09 -5.71 -11.75
CA VAL A 241 -4.75 -5.24 -11.40
C VAL A 241 -4.54 -5.44 -9.91
N HIS A 242 -3.51 -6.18 -9.54
CA HIS A 242 -3.26 -6.58 -8.17
C HIS A 242 -1.98 -5.93 -7.65
N LYS A 243 -1.99 -5.57 -6.39
CA LYS A 243 -0.79 -5.19 -5.67
C LYS A 243 -0.27 -6.40 -4.91
N VAL A 244 0.92 -6.86 -5.24
CA VAL A 244 1.60 -7.95 -4.54
C VAL A 244 2.67 -7.38 -3.63
N SER A 245 2.60 -7.76 -2.36
CA SER A 245 3.51 -7.32 -1.32
C SER A 245 4.32 -8.49 -0.82
N ASN A 246 5.64 -8.34 -0.84
CA ASN A 246 6.58 -9.36 -0.41
C ASN A 246 7.05 -9.19 1.03
N SER A 247 6.61 -8.15 1.72
CA SER A 247 7.04 -7.90 3.08
C SER A 247 5.85 -7.65 4.00
N TYR A 248 6.06 -7.87 5.31
CA TYR A 248 5.13 -7.45 6.34
C TYR A 248 5.02 -5.92 6.47
N LEU A 249 5.96 -5.19 5.86
CA LEU A 249 5.87 -3.74 5.67
C LEU A 249 5.28 -3.42 4.30
N SER A 250 4.43 -2.41 4.24
CA SER A 250 4.00 -1.82 2.97
C SER A 250 5.10 -0.90 2.48
N LEU A 251 6.13 -1.47 1.89
CA LEU A 251 7.19 -0.72 1.27
C LEU A 251 6.77 -0.31 -0.15
N PRO A 252 7.30 0.78 -0.71
CA PRO A 252 7.13 1.11 -2.12
C PRO A 252 7.80 0.09 -3.07
N THR A 253 8.36 -0.97 -2.54
CA THR A 253 8.80 -2.18 -3.26
C THR A 253 7.66 -3.09 -3.67
N ASP A 254 6.45 -2.90 -3.13
CA ASP A 254 5.27 -3.61 -3.60
C ASP A 254 5.04 -3.29 -5.08
N TYR A 255 4.73 -4.28 -5.89
CA TYR A 255 4.55 -4.09 -7.31
C TYR A 255 3.14 -4.45 -7.78
N TRP A 256 2.77 -3.79 -8.86
CA TRP A 256 1.50 -3.97 -9.52
C TRP A 256 1.62 -5.02 -10.62
N VAL A 257 0.77 -6.02 -10.56
CA VAL A 257 0.73 -7.13 -11.52
C VAL A 257 -0.67 -7.27 -12.10
N PRO A 258 -0.77 -7.67 -13.38
CA PRO A 258 -2.07 -7.93 -13.99
C PRO A 258 -2.60 -9.32 -13.60
N THR A 259 -3.89 -9.52 -13.71
CA THR A 259 -4.49 -10.82 -13.95
C THR A 259 -3.82 -11.45 -15.18
N THR A 260 -3.47 -12.74 -15.11
CA THR A 260 -2.84 -13.47 -16.21
C THR A 260 -3.69 -14.67 -16.63
N ARG A 261 -3.18 -15.48 -17.56
CA ARG A 261 -3.84 -16.75 -17.91
C ARG A 261 -3.97 -17.68 -16.69
N ASN A 262 -3.01 -17.62 -15.79
CA ASN A 262 -2.91 -18.49 -14.61
C ASN A 262 -3.60 -17.88 -13.37
N LEU A 263 -3.72 -16.57 -13.31
CA LEU A 263 -4.26 -15.83 -12.18
C LEU A 263 -5.62 -15.23 -12.52
N LYS A 264 -6.64 -15.62 -11.76
CA LYS A 264 -8.01 -15.11 -11.93
C LYS A 264 -8.16 -13.69 -11.39
N PRO A 265 -9.10 -12.90 -11.95
CA PRO A 265 -9.43 -11.60 -11.38
C PRO A 265 -9.91 -11.73 -9.93
N MET A 266 -9.46 -10.83 -9.06
CA MET A 266 -9.98 -10.75 -7.70
C MET A 266 -11.46 -10.33 -7.74
N ARG A 267 -12.29 -10.98 -6.93
CA ARG A 267 -13.72 -10.68 -6.83
C ARG A 267 -14.13 -10.53 -5.37
N SER A 268 -14.91 -9.50 -5.08
CA SER A 268 -15.44 -9.28 -3.74
C SER A 268 -16.94 -9.02 -3.74
N TYR A 269 -17.59 -9.45 -2.66
CA TYR A 269 -19.00 -9.26 -2.36
C TYR A 269 -19.12 -8.57 -1.02
N GLN A 270 -19.76 -7.42 -1.00
CA GLN A 270 -19.89 -6.62 0.21
C GLN A 270 -21.36 -6.34 0.51
N PHE A 271 -21.74 -6.58 1.75
CA PHE A 271 -22.99 -6.17 2.36
C PHE A 271 -22.69 -5.12 3.42
N ALA A 272 -23.46 -4.03 3.44
CA ALA A 272 -23.38 -3.03 4.50
C ALA A 272 -24.76 -2.56 4.90
N ALA A 273 -24.94 -2.26 6.19
CA ALA A 273 -26.16 -1.67 6.70
C ALA A 273 -25.84 -0.69 7.83
N GLY A 274 -26.57 0.43 7.90
CA GLY A 274 -26.28 1.46 8.89
C GLY A 274 -27.43 2.40 9.18
N ILE A 275 -27.25 3.12 10.28
CA ILE A 275 -28.13 4.19 10.78
C ILE A 275 -27.37 5.50 10.68
N TYR A 276 -28.03 6.51 10.15
CA TYR A 276 -27.51 7.86 9.99
C TYR A 276 -28.46 8.84 10.62
N ALA A 277 -27.97 9.67 11.53
CA ALA A 277 -28.78 10.58 12.29
C ALA A 277 -28.22 12.00 12.28
N GLN A 278 -29.08 12.97 12.10
CA GLN A 278 -28.81 14.39 12.25
C GLN A 278 -29.85 15.00 13.23
N PRO A 279 -29.73 14.73 14.55
CA PRO A 279 -30.75 15.12 15.54
C PRO A 279 -30.93 16.63 15.65
N ASN A 280 -29.94 17.40 15.23
CA ASN A 280 -30.01 18.85 15.08
C ASN A 280 -28.93 19.35 14.11
N ARG A 281 -28.87 20.67 13.85
CA ARG A 281 -27.92 21.30 12.94
C ARG A 281 -26.44 21.15 13.32
N HIS A 282 -26.16 20.72 14.55
CA HIS A 282 -24.80 20.63 15.10
C HIS A 282 -24.23 19.21 15.02
N TRP A 283 -25.05 18.19 15.08
CA TRP A 283 -24.63 16.80 15.16
C TRP A 283 -24.89 16.06 13.85
N LEU A 284 -23.89 15.31 13.39
CA LEU A 284 -24.01 14.29 12.36
C LEU A 284 -23.43 12.99 12.93
N LEU A 285 -24.24 11.94 12.94
CA LEU A 285 -23.91 10.65 13.54
C LEU A 285 -24.15 9.54 12.53
N SER A 286 -23.27 8.55 12.51
CA SER A 286 -23.50 7.29 11.76
C SER A 286 -22.99 6.09 12.53
N LEU A 287 -23.66 4.96 12.32
CA LEU A 287 -23.25 3.64 12.76
C LEU A 287 -23.51 2.68 11.61
N GLU A 288 -22.45 2.05 11.09
CA GLU A 288 -22.54 1.12 9.97
C GLU A 288 -21.85 -0.19 10.29
N GLY A 289 -22.47 -1.31 9.92
CA GLY A 289 -21.87 -2.65 9.93
C GLY A 289 -21.64 -3.12 8.50
N TYR A 290 -20.54 -3.81 8.26
CA TYR A 290 -20.23 -4.38 6.95
C TYR A 290 -19.70 -5.82 7.05
N TYR A 291 -19.92 -6.58 5.96
CA TYR A 291 -19.43 -7.93 5.79
C TYR A 291 -18.98 -8.09 4.33
N LYS A 292 -17.70 -8.42 4.11
CA LYS A 292 -17.09 -8.53 2.78
C LYS A 292 -16.38 -9.87 2.65
N LEU A 293 -16.69 -10.59 1.58
CA LEU A 293 -16.01 -11.78 1.13
C LEU A 293 -15.18 -11.46 -0.10
N SER A 294 -13.93 -11.91 -0.15
CA SER A 294 -13.08 -11.78 -1.33
C SER A 294 -12.55 -13.13 -1.77
N LYS A 295 -12.43 -13.32 -3.08
CA LYS A 295 -11.86 -14.49 -3.74
C LYS A 295 -10.73 -14.06 -4.65
N HIS A 296 -9.78 -14.95 -4.88
CA HIS A 296 -8.63 -14.72 -5.76
C HIS A 296 -7.76 -13.55 -5.28
N LEU A 297 -7.55 -13.47 -3.96
CA LEU A 297 -6.51 -12.61 -3.37
C LEU A 297 -5.16 -13.19 -3.70
N LEU A 298 -4.20 -12.34 -4.06
CA LEU A 298 -2.86 -12.78 -4.41
C LEU A 298 -1.88 -12.55 -3.27
N GLN A 299 -1.02 -13.54 -3.03
CA GLN A 299 0.10 -13.47 -2.09
C GLN A 299 1.28 -14.27 -2.65
N TYR A 300 2.51 -13.88 -2.31
CA TYR A 300 3.69 -14.70 -2.58
C TYR A 300 3.65 -16.03 -1.85
N SER A 301 4.20 -17.05 -2.51
CA SER A 301 4.34 -18.40 -1.94
C SER A 301 5.46 -18.52 -0.90
N SER A 302 6.35 -17.54 -0.82
CA SER A 302 7.46 -17.54 0.13
C SER A 302 7.09 -16.85 1.45
N TRP A 303 7.53 -17.43 2.56
CA TRP A 303 7.41 -16.84 3.90
C TRP A 303 8.34 -15.64 4.10
N VAL A 304 9.51 -15.70 3.46
CA VAL A 304 10.58 -14.73 3.57
C VAL A 304 11.23 -14.58 2.21
N GLY A 305 11.32 -13.38 1.73
CA GLY A 305 12.07 -13.09 0.52
C GLY A 305 11.66 -11.75 -0.07
N ILE A 306 12.66 -10.92 -0.33
CA ILE A 306 12.49 -9.63 -1.00
C ILE A 306 12.74 -9.79 -2.51
N GLU A 307 13.36 -10.93 -2.91
CA GLU A 307 13.75 -11.18 -4.28
C GLU A 307 12.58 -11.77 -5.07
N PRO A 308 11.99 -11.00 -5.93
CA PRO A 308 11.00 -11.50 -6.83
C PRO A 308 11.67 -12.38 -7.90
N PRO A 309 11.08 -13.51 -8.28
CA PRO A 309 11.59 -14.35 -9.35
C PRO A 309 11.56 -13.62 -10.68
N ALA A 310 12.67 -13.65 -11.39
CA ALA A 310 12.89 -12.90 -12.62
C ALA A 310 12.04 -13.37 -13.78
N GLU A 311 11.65 -14.64 -13.83
CA GLU A 311 10.95 -15.18 -14.98
C GLU A 311 9.55 -15.67 -14.61
N HIS A 312 8.75 -16.06 -14.51
CA HIS A 312 7.43 -16.61 -14.14
C HIS A 312 6.91 -16.16 -12.77
N TRP A 313 6.87 -14.84 -12.52
CA TRP A 313 6.35 -14.29 -11.28
C TRP A 313 4.95 -14.82 -10.91
N ASP A 314 4.11 -15.14 -11.88
CA ASP A 314 2.75 -15.66 -11.70
C ASP A 314 2.72 -17.11 -11.17
N SER A 315 3.79 -17.88 -11.32
CA SER A 315 3.95 -19.19 -10.70
C SER A 315 4.34 -19.15 -9.22
N GLN A 316 4.79 -17.98 -8.77
CA GLN A 316 5.22 -17.76 -7.38
C GLN A 316 4.16 -17.06 -6.52
N VAL A 317 2.99 -16.86 -7.08
CA VAL A 317 1.87 -16.18 -6.43
C VAL A 317 0.75 -17.19 -6.20
N MET A 318 0.23 -17.20 -4.98
CA MET A 318 -0.87 -18.07 -4.57
C MET A 318 -2.19 -17.33 -4.65
N ASP A 319 -3.24 -18.09 -4.93
CA ASP A 319 -4.65 -17.66 -4.93
C ASP A 319 -5.29 -17.96 -3.56
N GLY A 320 -5.90 -16.95 -2.97
CA GLY A 320 -6.51 -17.04 -1.64
C GLY A 320 -7.87 -16.39 -1.53
N LYS A 321 -8.39 -16.46 -0.30
CA LYS A 321 -9.69 -15.93 0.10
C LYS A 321 -9.51 -14.90 1.20
N GLY A 322 -10.42 -13.91 1.27
CA GLY A 322 -10.46 -12.90 2.31
C GLY A 322 -11.83 -12.81 2.97
N LEU A 323 -11.85 -12.61 4.27
CA LEU A 323 -13.04 -12.36 5.08
C LEU A 323 -12.82 -11.10 5.90
N PHE A 324 -13.63 -10.07 5.64
CA PHE A 324 -13.51 -8.76 6.25
C PHE A 324 -14.88 -8.35 6.80
N TYR A 325 -14.96 -8.02 8.09
CA TYR A 325 -16.20 -7.54 8.69
C TYR A 325 -15.90 -6.60 9.84
N GLY A 326 -16.86 -5.72 10.14
CA GLY A 326 -16.67 -4.75 11.19
C GLY A 326 -17.85 -3.84 11.39
N VAL A 327 -17.67 -2.95 12.37
CA VAL A 327 -18.61 -1.87 12.69
C VAL A 327 -17.83 -0.56 12.71
N GLU A 328 -18.41 0.46 12.11
CA GLU A 328 -17.87 1.81 12.03
C GLU A 328 -18.86 2.80 12.65
N ALA A 329 -18.36 3.68 13.50
CA ALA A 329 -19.14 4.73 14.14
C ALA A 329 -18.47 6.08 13.90
N ASP A 330 -19.24 7.04 13.37
CA ASP A 330 -18.76 8.40 13.15
C ASP A 330 -19.64 9.39 13.90
N ALA A 331 -19.02 10.41 14.47
CA ALA A 331 -19.68 11.52 15.10
C ALA A 331 -19.00 12.84 14.71
N THR A 332 -19.77 13.79 14.22
CA THR A 332 -19.29 15.15 13.97
C THR A 332 -20.19 16.14 14.69
N TYR A 333 -19.56 17.00 15.49
CA TYR A 333 -20.18 18.16 16.12
C TYR A 333 -19.64 19.43 15.50
N ARG A 334 -20.53 20.30 15.00
CA ARG A 334 -20.15 21.53 14.34
C ARG A 334 -20.92 22.73 14.85
N THR A 335 -20.18 23.77 15.18
CA THR A 335 -20.70 25.12 15.45
C THR A 335 -20.00 26.13 14.55
N ASN A 336 -20.28 27.43 14.74
CA ASN A 336 -19.60 28.51 13.99
C ASN A 336 -18.08 28.56 14.27
N HIS A 337 -17.64 28.13 15.45
CA HIS A 337 -16.25 28.22 15.89
C HIS A 337 -15.57 26.85 16.08
N LEU A 338 -16.32 25.80 16.34
CA LEU A 338 -15.79 24.48 16.68
C LEU A 338 -16.29 23.45 15.69
N THR A 339 -15.37 22.65 15.13
CA THR A 339 -15.68 21.36 14.51
C THR A 339 -14.91 20.29 15.26
N LEU A 340 -15.62 19.32 15.78
CA LEU A 340 -15.08 18.13 16.44
C LEU A 340 -15.57 16.91 15.68
N SER A 341 -14.68 16.05 15.21
CA SER A 341 -15.06 14.80 14.54
C SER A 341 -14.31 13.63 15.16
N GLY A 342 -15.01 12.54 15.33
CA GLY A 342 -14.47 11.28 15.80
C GLY A 342 -14.98 10.14 14.94
N SER A 343 -14.09 9.23 14.54
CA SER A 343 -14.44 7.97 13.89
C SER A 343 -13.82 6.81 14.65
N TYR A 344 -14.60 5.77 14.86
CA TYR A 344 -14.14 4.53 15.48
C TYR A 344 -14.51 3.35 14.61
N THR A 345 -13.55 2.46 14.36
CA THR A 345 -13.74 1.22 13.61
C THR A 345 -13.32 0.03 14.47
N LEU A 346 -14.21 -0.93 14.61
CA LEU A 346 -13.93 -2.27 15.12
C LEU A 346 -14.01 -3.24 13.96
N SER A 347 -12.88 -3.86 13.55
CA SER A 347 -12.84 -4.69 12.35
C SER A 347 -12.01 -5.96 12.53
N TRP A 348 -12.35 -6.97 11.74
CA TRP A 348 -11.64 -8.24 11.59
C TRP A 348 -11.29 -8.45 10.13
N ASN A 349 -10.00 -8.61 9.84
CA ASN A 349 -9.47 -8.85 8.52
C ASN A 349 -8.75 -10.19 8.51
N LYS A 350 -9.29 -11.18 7.82
CA LYS A 350 -8.75 -12.54 7.77
C LYS A 350 -8.45 -12.96 6.34
N ARG A 351 -7.41 -13.74 6.19
CA ARG A 351 -7.02 -14.36 4.90
C ARG A 351 -6.87 -15.87 5.06
N LYS A 352 -6.99 -16.58 3.94
CA LYS A 352 -6.74 -18.00 3.83
C LYS A 352 -6.17 -18.31 2.46
N TYR A 353 -5.05 -19.03 2.42
CA TYR A 353 -4.40 -19.55 1.22
C TYR A 353 -4.14 -21.03 1.43
N ASP A 354 -4.94 -21.89 0.79
CA ASP A 354 -4.98 -23.32 1.08
C ASP A 354 -3.62 -24.00 0.82
N ASP A 355 -2.79 -23.49 -0.11
CA ASP A 355 -1.45 -24.00 -0.43
C ASP A 355 -0.35 -23.45 0.50
N PHE A 356 -0.66 -22.51 1.38
CA PHE A 356 0.30 -21.86 2.26
C PHE A 356 0.01 -22.16 3.74
N TYR A 357 -1.24 -21.95 4.17
CA TYR A 357 -1.72 -22.18 5.51
C TYR A 357 -3.21 -22.52 5.47
N GLN A 358 -3.58 -23.71 5.95
CA GLN A 358 -4.92 -24.27 5.76
C GLN A 358 -6.02 -23.58 6.59
N ASP A 359 -5.63 -22.85 7.64
CA ASP A 359 -6.58 -22.14 8.48
C ASP A 359 -6.68 -20.64 8.14
N TRP A 360 -7.71 -19.99 8.65
CA TRP A 360 -7.85 -18.56 8.59
C TRP A 360 -6.85 -17.88 9.53
N TYR A 361 -6.07 -16.93 9.03
CA TYR A 361 -5.17 -16.10 9.82
C TYR A 361 -5.46 -14.62 9.64
N TYR A 362 -5.02 -13.79 10.59
CA TYR A 362 -5.19 -12.34 10.50
C TYR A 362 -4.31 -11.74 9.42
N ASP A 363 -4.88 -10.79 8.66
CA ASP A 363 -4.12 -9.96 7.72
C ASP A 363 -3.07 -9.13 8.47
N LYS A 364 -1.96 -8.84 7.81
CA LYS A 364 -0.94 -7.94 8.36
C LYS A 364 -1.51 -6.57 8.80
N TYR A 365 -2.61 -6.15 8.22
CA TYR A 365 -3.33 -4.91 8.53
C TYR A 365 -4.63 -5.15 9.35
N ASP A 366 -4.73 -6.24 10.09
CA ASP A 366 -5.83 -6.43 11.04
C ASP A 366 -5.66 -5.52 12.25
N ASN A 367 -5.89 -4.23 12.04
CA ASN A 367 -5.94 -3.26 13.12
C ASN A 367 -7.32 -3.32 13.76
N ARG A 368 -7.47 -4.14 14.79
CA ARG A 368 -8.75 -4.45 15.44
C ARG A 368 -9.54 -3.20 15.84
N HIS A 369 -8.87 -2.24 16.44
CA HIS A 369 -9.43 -0.98 16.86
C HIS A 369 -8.73 0.17 16.16
N LYS A 370 -9.49 1.06 15.52
CA LYS A 370 -9.02 2.31 14.95
C LYS A 370 -9.85 3.46 15.50
N LEU A 371 -9.19 4.51 15.96
CA LEU A 371 -9.83 5.71 16.47
C LEU A 371 -9.12 6.93 15.87
N ASN A 372 -9.89 7.78 15.19
CA ASN A 372 -9.41 9.05 14.67
C ASN A 372 -10.23 10.16 15.31
N LEU A 373 -9.56 11.12 15.92
CA LEU A 373 -10.18 12.31 16.50
C LEU A 373 -9.60 13.53 15.82
N SER A 374 -10.45 14.45 15.41
CA SER A 374 -10.03 15.73 14.87
C SER A 374 -10.80 16.88 15.51
N LEU A 375 -10.07 17.91 15.85
CA LEU A 375 -10.60 19.16 16.39
C LEU A 375 -10.12 20.31 15.51
N ARG A 376 -11.02 21.19 15.14
CA ARG A 376 -10.72 22.50 14.58
C ARG A 376 -11.45 23.56 15.35
N TYR A 377 -10.72 24.57 15.81
CA TYR A 377 -11.29 25.70 16.53
C TYR A 377 -10.88 27.01 15.84
N ALA A 378 -11.88 27.79 15.46
CA ALA A 378 -11.68 29.13 14.88
C ALA A 378 -11.82 30.18 15.97
N PHE A 379 -10.72 30.76 16.41
CA PHE A 379 -10.73 31.88 17.38
C PHE A 379 -11.45 33.08 16.79
N ASN A 380 -11.23 33.30 15.51
CA ASN A 380 -11.87 34.35 14.71
C ASN A 380 -11.71 34.04 13.21
N LYS A 381 -12.13 34.93 12.34
CA LYS A 381 -11.99 34.78 10.87
C LYS A 381 -10.55 34.70 10.37
N LYS A 382 -9.57 35.08 11.20
CA LYS A 382 -8.15 35.17 10.82
C LYS A 382 -7.30 34.04 11.40
N VAL A 383 -7.69 33.49 12.55
CA VAL A 383 -6.88 32.52 13.28
C VAL A 383 -7.72 31.30 13.62
N SER A 384 -7.24 30.13 13.27
CA SER A 384 -7.78 28.84 13.71
C SER A 384 -6.66 27.88 14.10
N CYS A 385 -6.95 26.94 14.98
CA CYS A 385 -6.09 25.83 15.29
C CYS A 385 -6.75 24.51 14.95
N PHE A 386 -5.92 23.47 14.78
CA PHE A 386 -6.40 22.11 14.65
C PHE A 386 -5.55 21.14 15.46
N ALA A 387 -6.17 20.05 15.84
CA ALA A 387 -5.52 18.89 16.43
C ALA A 387 -6.08 17.64 15.75
N VAL A 388 -5.22 16.70 15.41
CA VAL A 388 -5.62 15.39 14.87
C VAL A 388 -4.89 14.31 15.65
N TRP A 389 -5.66 13.41 16.26
CA TRP A 389 -5.12 12.26 16.96
C TRP A 389 -5.58 10.97 16.29
N ASN A 390 -4.62 10.13 15.94
CA ASN A 390 -4.84 8.84 15.30
C ASN A 390 -4.34 7.75 16.24
N TYR A 391 -5.15 6.71 16.39
CA TYR A 391 -4.80 5.50 17.12
C TYR A 391 -5.26 4.27 16.36
N HIS A 392 -4.45 3.23 16.33
CA HIS A 392 -4.91 1.89 15.98
C HIS A 392 -4.07 0.83 16.71
N THR A 393 -4.69 -0.33 16.95
CA THR A 393 -3.95 -1.52 17.43
C THR A 393 -2.88 -1.90 16.41
N GLY A 394 -1.81 -2.54 16.88
CA GLY A 394 -0.65 -2.86 16.07
C GLY A 394 -0.99 -3.71 14.85
N ASN A 395 -0.20 -3.56 13.81
CA ASN A 395 -0.16 -4.47 12.66
C ASN A 395 0.34 -5.85 13.09
N HIS A 396 0.11 -6.85 12.25
CA HIS A 396 0.67 -8.18 12.46
C HIS A 396 1.91 -8.40 11.60
N ALA A 397 2.87 -9.14 12.14
CA ALA A 397 4.08 -9.56 11.44
C ALA A 397 4.28 -11.07 11.57
N THR A 398 4.91 -11.68 10.56
CA THR A 398 5.31 -13.07 10.60
C THR A 398 6.71 -13.15 11.22
N VAL A 399 6.82 -13.91 12.30
CA VAL A 399 8.11 -14.17 12.96
C VAL A 399 8.34 -15.66 13.09
N PRO A 400 9.62 -16.12 13.09
CA PRO A 400 9.92 -17.53 13.27
C PRO A 400 9.50 -18.02 14.65
N THR A 401 9.03 -19.25 14.73
CA THR A 401 8.58 -19.88 15.99
C THR A 401 9.56 -20.92 16.48
N GLN A 402 10.42 -21.45 15.61
CA GLN A 402 11.36 -22.52 15.92
C GLN A 402 12.67 -22.31 15.15
N LEU A 403 13.73 -22.91 15.69
CA LEU A 403 15.01 -23.08 15.04
C LEU A 403 15.16 -24.58 14.71
N ALA A 404 15.27 -24.91 13.43
CA ALA A 404 15.51 -26.29 13.01
C ALA A 404 16.98 -26.47 12.67
N ALA A 405 17.66 -27.37 13.37
CA ALA A 405 18.97 -27.83 12.98
C ALA A 405 18.84 -28.94 11.95
N LEU A 406 19.45 -28.78 10.78
CA LEU A 406 19.54 -29.83 9.79
C LEU A 406 20.64 -30.84 10.25
N PRO A 407 20.36 -32.14 10.25
CA PRO A 407 21.41 -33.13 10.54
C PRO A 407 22.46 -33.08 9.45
N SER A 408 23.74 -33.08 9.84
CA SER A 408 24.84 -33.21 8.90
C SER A 408 24.79 -34.63 8.30
N LEU A 409 24.76 -34.72 6.98
CA LEU A 409 24.96 -36.00 6.32
C LEU A 409 26.45 -36.39 6.38
N PRO A 410 26.79 -37.67 6.65
CA PRO A 410 28.17 -38.11 6.53
C PRO A 410 28.63 -38.03 5.08
N ASP A 411 29.90 -37.69 4.87
CA ASP A 411 30.51 -37.78 3.55
C ASP A 411 30.64 -39.24 3.06
N GLN A 412 31.19 -39.45 1.87
CA GLN A 412 31.40 -40.79 1.31
C GLN A 412 32.37 -41.65 2.15
N GLU A 413 33.16 -41.05 3.02
CA GLU A 413 34.07 -41.72 3.96
C GLU A 413 33.44 -41.94 5.35
N GLY A 414 32.16 -41.57 5.55
CA GLY A 414 31.46 -41.64 6.82
C GLY A 414 31.86 -40.62 7.86
N LYS A 415 32.56 -39.56 7.46
CA LYS A 415 32.94 -38.45 8.33
C LYS A 415 31.86 -37.38 8.37
N TYR A 416 31.49 -36.97 9.57
CA TYR A 416 30.57 -35.86 9.77
C TYR A 416 31.35 -34.56 9.77
N TYR A 417 31.24 -33.78 8.69
CA TYR A 417 31.74 -32.41 8.68
C TYR A 417 30.76 -31.50 9.41
N ARG A 418 31.24 -30.85 10.48
CA ARG A 418 30.54 -29.72 11.08
C ARG A 418 30.61 -28.56 10.09
N ASN A 419 29.59 -28.41 9.29
CA ASN A 419 29.49 -27.26 8.42
C ASN A 419 29.07 -26.07 9.29
N TRP A 420 30.00 -25.19 9.58
CA TRP A 420 29.76 -24.00 10.42
C TRP A 420 28.69 -23.08 9.82
N TRP A 421 28.38 -23.21 8.52
CA TRP A 421 27.43 -22.44 7.76
C TRP A 421 26.00 -23.03 7.78
N ASN A 422 25.80 -24.26 8.19
CA ASN A 422 24.52 -24.97 8.23
C ASN A 422 23.93 -25.08 9.64
N SER A 423 24.10 -24.05 10.44
CA SER A 423 23.82 -24.23 11.86
C SER A 423 22.35 -24.26 12.23
N ALA A 424 21.48 -23.55 11.61
CA ALA A 424 20.03 -23.64 11.87
C ALA A 424 19.22 -22.79 10.91
N SER A 425 18.06 -23.30 10.50
CA SER A 425 17.07 -22.55 9.70
C SER A 425 15.90 -22.10 10.56
N TYR A 426 15.44 -20.89 10.32
CA TYR A 426 14.21 -20.39 10.94
C TYR A 426 12.99 -21.11 10.40
N VAL A 427 12.13 -21.62 11.29
CA VAL A 427 10.86 -22.24 10.94
C VAL A 427 9.71 -21.28 11.20
N TYR A 428 8.94 -21.02 10.18
CA TYR A 428 7.76 -20.17 10.22
C TYR A 428 6.52 -21.07 10.16
N ALA A 429 5.78 -21.18 11.25
CA ALA A 429 4.64 -22.10 11.34
C ALA A 429 3.28 -21.40 11.15
N ILE A 430 3.17 -20.16 11.56
CA ILE A 430 1.90 -19.41 11.54
C ILE A 430 2.14 -18.03 10.93
N PRO A 431 1.39 -17.64 9.87
CA PRO A 431 1.50 -16.31 9.30
C PRO A 431 0.97 -15.24 10.27
N ASN A 432 1.62 -14.08 10.26
CA ASN A 432 1.18 -12.90 11.03
C ASN A 432 0.94 -13.20 12.53
N ASN A 433 1.85 -13.98 13.12
CA ASN A 433 1.75 -14.52 14.49
C ASN A 433 2.19 -13.54 15.59
N LEU A 434 2.79 -12.41 15.23
CA LEU A 434 3.20 -11.36 16.17
C LEU A 434 2.38 -10.08 15.93
N THR A 435 1.75 -9.58 16.99
CA THR A 435 1.11 -8.25 16.97
C THR A 435 2.11 -7.18 17.39
N LEU A 436 2.31 -6.16 16.56
CA LEU A 436 3.19 -5.04 16.84
C LEU A 436 2.57 -4.11 17.89
N PRO A 437 3.37 -3.24 18.55
CA PRO A 437 2.84 -2.17 19.39
C PRO A 437 1.82 -1.30 18.68
N ALA A 438 0.88 -0.77 19.43
CA ALA A 438 -0.15 0.11 18.90
C ALA A 438 0.47 1.38 18.28
N TYR A 439 -0.11 1.82 17.18
CA TYR A 439 0.20 3.08 16.54
C TYR A 439 -0.61 4.21 17.18
N HIS A 440 0.02 5.30 17.54
CA HIS A 440 -0.69 6.53 17.87
C HIS A 440 0.14 7.78 17.56
N ARG A 441 -0.54 8.86 17.19
CA ARG A 441 0.10 10.09 16.79
C ARG A 441 -0.83 11.28 17.03
N LEU A 442 -0.27 12.38 17.49
CA LEU A 442 -0.93 13.67 17.60
C LEU A 442 -0.26 14.69 16.69
N ASP A 443 -1.06 15.28 15.81
CA ASP A 443 -0.64 16.39 14.95
C ASP A 443 -1.36 17.66 15.41
N LEU A 444 -0.64 18.76 15.52
CA LEU A 444 -1.15 20.07 15.94
C LEU A 444 -0.81 21.13 14.91
N GLY A 445 -1.67 22.12 14.77
CA GLY A 445 -1.32 23.24 13.89
C GLY A 445 -2.21 24.48 14.06
N PHE A 446 -1.71 25.57 13.50
CA PHE A 446 -2.36 26.86 13.46
C PHE A 446 -2.40 27.39 12.03
N ASP A 447 -3.57 27.90 11.64
CA ASP A 447 -3.78 28.62 10.39
C ASP A 447 -3.95 30.10 10.67
N PHE A 448 -3.14 30.94 9.98
CA PHE A 448 -3.27 32.38 9.98
C PHE A 448 -3.74 32.85 8.61
N ARG A 449 -4.95 33.37 8.53
CA ARG A 449 -5.61 33.76 7.28
C ARG A 449 -5.65 35.28 7.17
N HIS A 450 -5.27 35.80 6.01
CA HIS A 450 -5.36 37.21 5.67
C HIS A 450 -6.00 37.36 4.29
N VAL A 451 -7.06 38.18 4.20
CA VAL A 451 -7.67 38.53 2.91
C VAL A 451 -7.15 39.91 2.51
N THR A 452 -6.54 40.00 1.33
CA THR A 452 -5.99 41.25 0.79
C THR A 452 -7.09 42.16 0.28
N LYS A 453 -6.78 43.44 0.05
CA LYS A 453 -7.72 44.42 -0.52
C LYS A 453 -8.25 44.02 -1.91
N HIS A 454 -7.52 43.19 -2.65
CA HIS A 454 -7.89 42.67 -3.97
C HIS A 454 -8.67 41.35 -3.91
N GLY A 455 -9.07 40.91 -2.72
CA GLY A 455 -9.83 39.65 -2.54
C GLY A 455 -9.00 38.39 -2.49
N HIS A 456 -7.68 38.45 -2.65
CA HIS A 456 -6.81 37.28 -2.54
C HIS A 456 -6.70 36.82 -1.09
N GLU A 457 -6.88 35.54 -0.87
CA GLU A 457 -6.73 34.91 0.45
C GLU A 457 -5.31 34.34 0.61
N ARG A 458 -4.60 34.75 1.66
CA ARG A 458 -3.28 34.26 2.06
C ARG A 458 -3.43 33.45 3.34
N ILE A 459 -2.94 32.20 3.35
CA ILE A 459 -3.00 31.31 4.50
C ILE A 459 -1.58 30.86 4.84
N TRP A 460 -1.16 31.13 6.07
CA TRP A 460 0.06 30.62 6.67
C TRP A 460 -0.33 29.47 7.61
N ASN A 461 0.22 28.30 7.37
CA ASN A 461 0.03 27.15 8.26
C ASN A 461 1.34 26.82 8.95
N LEU A 462 1.31 26.75 10.28
CA LEU A 462 2.38 26.24 11.13
C LEU A 462 1.87 24.98 11.79
N SER A 463 2.53 23.85 11.58
CA SER A 463 2.09 22.59 12.14
C SER A 463 3.23 21.73 12.65
N ILE A 464 2.90 20.82 13.54
CA ILE A 464 3.82 19.85 14.12
C ILE A 464 3.20 18.47 13.91
N TYR A 465 3.86 17.65 13.13
CA TYR A 465 3.55 16.24 12.99
C TYR A 465 4.16 15.48 14.17
N ASN A 466 3.42 14.54 14.74
CA ASN A 466 3.85 13.72 15.87
C ASN A 466 4.32 14.55 17.07
N ALA A 467 3.45 15.41 17.59
CA ALA A 467 3.77 16.44 18.58
C ALA A 467 4.36 15.92 19.90
N TYR A 468 4.09 14.67 20.27
CA TYR A 468 4.68 14.02 21.44
C TYR A 468 5.82 13.03 21.10
N CYS A 469 6.31 13.03 19.83
CA CYS A 469 7.48 12.27 19.40
C CYS A 469 7.39 10.75 19.68
N HIS A 470 6.21 10.14 19.49
CA HIS A 470 6.06 8.69 19.62
C HIS A 470 6.61 7.98 18.38
N LEU A 471 7.64 7.15 18.57
CA LEU A 471 8.25 6.38 17.49
C LEU A 471 7.40 5.15 17.19
N ASN A 472 6.47 5.30 16.26
CA ASN A 472 5.60 4.21 15.82
C ASN A 472 6.37 3.10 15.11
N SER A 473 5.99 1.85 15.34
CA SER A 473 6.61 0.68 14.73
C SER A 473 6.59 0.75 13.23
N MET A 474 7.75 0.62 12.59
CA MET A 474 7.87 0.44 11.14
C MET A 474 8.24 -0.99 10.77
N TYR A 475 9.20 -1.58 11.47
CA TYR A 475 9.56 -2.98 11.28
C TYR A 475 10.06 -3.62 12.57
N VAL A 476 10.07 -4.95 12.56
CA VAL A 476 10.63 -5.75 13.65
C VAL A 476 11.83 -6.53 13.14
N LYS A 477 12.98 -6.36 13.81
CA LYS A 477 14.13 -7.21 13.61
C LYS A 477 14.02 -8.38 14.59
N VAL A 478 13.97 -9.59 14.05
CA VAL A 478 13.97 -10.82 14.87
C VAL A 478 15.34 -11.45 14.80
N GLY A 479 15.87 -11.84 15.94
CA GLY A 479 17.12 -12.59 16.06
C GLY A 479 16.99 -13.69 17.09
N TYR A 480 17.80 -14.74 16.97
CA TYR A 480 17.91 -15.78 17.98
C TYR A 480 19.10 -15.45 18.90
N ASN A 481 18.82 -15.35 20.20
CA ASN A 481 19.87 -15.16 21.21
C ASN A 481 20.36 -16.53 21.66
N GLY A 482 21.59 -16.90 21.26
CA GLY A 482 22.20 -18.21 21.59
C GLY A 482 22.49 -18.39 23.09
N VAL A 483 22.57 -17.32 23.87
CA VAL A 483 22.83 -17.37 25.33
C VAL A 483 21.51 -17.67 26.08
N THR A 484 20.43 -16.95 25.74
CA THR A 484 19.11 -17.14 26.36
C THR A 484 18.30 -18.26 25.74
N GLN A 485 18.73 -18.75 24.58
CA GLN A 485 18.02 -19.74 23.74
C GLN A 485 16.60 -19.30 23.38
N GLN A 486 16.39 -18.01 23.17
CA GLN A 486 15.10 -17.41 22.85
C GLN A 486 15.18 -16.52 21.62
N PHE A 487 14.02 -16.39 20.92
CA PHE A 487 13.87 -15.35 19.90
C PHE A 487 13.66 -14.01 20.56
N GLU A 488 14.39 -13.00 20.09
CA GLU A 488 14.24 -11.62 20.48
C GLU A 488 13.65 -10.82 19.31
N ALA A 489 12.57 -10.10 19.55
CA ALA A 489 11.97 -9.19 18.58
C ALA A 489 12.27 -7.74 19.00
N LYS A 490 13.03 -7.01 18.19
CA LYS A 490 13.35 -5.59 18.41
C LYS A 490 12.54 -4.73 17.46
N ASN A 491 11.66 -3.91 18.05
CA ASN A 491 10.87 -2.95 17.30
C ASN A 491 11.71 -1.73 16.90
N LYS A 492 11.58 -1.28 15.65
CA LYS A 492 12.22 -0.06 15.13
C LYS A 492 11.15 0.91 14.63
N GLY A 493 11.17 2.11 15.17
CA GLY A 493 10.34 3.23 14.74
C GLY A 493 11.19 4.37 14.21
N PHE A 494 10.71 5.12 13.23
CA PHE A 494 11.56 6.06 12.50
C PHE A 494 11.08 7.51 12.46
N ILE A 495 9.78 7.78 12.58
CA ILE A 495 9.29 9.13 12.31
C ILE A 495 9.16 9.92 13.61
N PRO A 496 10.12 10.81 13.90
CA PRO A 496 10.10 11.66 15.08
C PRO A 496 9.12 12.83 14.91
N ILE A 497 9.24 13.82 15.78
CA ILE A 497 8.57 15.11 15.63
C ILE A 497 9.07 15.84 14.37
N ILE A 498 8.13 16.32 13.53
CA ILE A 498 8.44 17.07 12.30
C ILE A 498 7.67 18.41 12.31
N PRO A 499 8.34 19.54 12.51
CA PRO A 499 7.73 20.84 12.28
C PRO A 499 7.51 21.06 10.78
N SER A 500 6.40 21.68 10.43
CA SER A 500 5.99 21.92 9.04
C SER A 500 5.48 23.34 8.88
N PHE A 501 5.79 23.94 7.75
CA PHE A 501 5.32 25.26 7.38
C PHE A 501 4.76 25.21 5.95
N SER A 502 3.59 25.81 5.74
CA SER A 502 3.07 26.00 4.39
C SER A 502 2.46 27.40 4.21
N TYR A 503 2.55 27.89 2.97
CA TYR A 503 1.97 29.15 2.57
C TYR A 503 1.11 28.96 1.32
N THR A 504 -0.16 29.35 1.40
CA THR A 504 -1.12 29.21 0.30
C THR A 504 -1.68 30.58 -0.09
N ILE A 505 -1.71 30.85 -1.39
CA ILE A 505 -2.41 32.01 -1.97
C ILE A 505 -3.56 31.50 -2.81
N LYS A 506 -4.76 32.09 -2.60
CA LYS A 506 -5.92 31.88 -3.47
C LYS A 506 -6.27 33.22 -4.13
N PHE A 507 -6.38 33.19 -5.43
CA PHE A 507 -6.67 34.34 -6.27
C PHE A 507 -8.16 34.43 -6.59
#